data_cf11cc786fee850658bef9e7ecce6399
#
_entry.id   cf11cc786fee850658bef9e7ecce6399
#
_cell.length_a   1.000
_cell.length_b   1.000
_cell.length_c   1.000
_cell.angle_alpha   90.00
_cell.angle_beta   90.00
_cell.angle_gamma   90.00
#
_symmetry.space_group_name_H-M   'P 1'
#
loop_
_entity.id
_entity.type
_entity.pdbx_description
1 polymer ?
#
loop_
_entity_poly.entity_id
_entity_poly.type
_entity_poly.pdbx_seq_one_letter_code
_entity_poly.pdbx_strand_id
1 'polypeptide(L)'
;MTAAATAEKIGWVRDAAGDRFDQLEFNAYPSGGGVVVTDDARGEATRRTEAIRRQSGVELTVDEVLESPHVFIGSVDGLAEKCRELRERFGITSIMLDDYDAAEAVIERLR
;
A
#
# COMPACT_ATOMS: atom_id res chain seq x y z
N MET A 1 0.59 -7.80 6.58
CA MET A 1 1.19 -6.60 5.98
C MET A 1 1.69 -6.82 4.55
N THR A 2 2.15 -7.99 4.21
CA THR A 2 2.63 -8.29 2.85
C THR A 2 1.49 -8.30 1.82
N ALA A 3 1.85 -8.15 0.54
CA ALA A 3 0.88 -8.27 -0.56
C ALA A 3 0.22 -9.66 -0.56
N ALA A 4 0.99 -10.71 -0.30
CA ALA A 4 0.46 -12.07 -0.21
C ALA A 4 -0.57 -12.22 0.92
N ALA A 5 -0.28 -11.68 2.10
CA ALA A 5 -1.21 -11.73 3.22
C ALA A 5 -2.50 -10.95 2.92
N THR A 6 -2.38 -9.81 2.25
CA THR A 6 -3.54 -9.02 1.83
C THR A 6 -4.40 -9.79 0.83
N ALA A 7 -3.77 -10.42 -0.17
CA ALA A 7 -4.50 -11.24 -1.15
C ALA A 7 -5.25 -12.39 -0.47
N GLU A 8 -4.64 -13.04 0.51
CA GLU A 8 -5.27 -14.11 1.28
C GLU A 8 -6.51 -13.62 2.03
N LYS A 9 -6.38 -12.47 2.72
CA LYS A 9 -7.50 -11.88 3.46
C LYS A 9 -8.64 -11.46 2.55
N ILE A 10 -8.34 -10.90 1.39
CA ILE A 10 -9.36 -10.56 0.41
C ILE A 10 -10.07 -11.83 -0.09
N GLY A 11 -9.33 -12.91 -0.26
CA GLY A 11 -9.91 -14.22 -0.60
C GLY A 11 -10.91 -14.70 0.45
N TRP A 12 -10.58 -14.54 1.73
CA TRP A 12 -11.51 -14.89 2.83
C TRP A 12 -12.78 -14.04 2.79
N VAL A 13 -12.63 -12.74 2.52
CA VAL A 13 -13.78 -11.84 2.38
C VAL A 13 -14.65 -12.23 1.19
N ARG A 14 -14.02 -12.56 0.05
CA ARG A 14 -14.75 -13.02 -1.14
C ARG A 14 -15.57 -14.26 -0.84
N ASP A 15 -14.98 -15.24 -0.18
CA ASP A 15 -15.65 -16.50 0.16
C ASP A 15 -16.81 -16.26 1.13
N ALA A 16 -16.63 -15.39 2.10
CA ALA A 16 -17.67 -15.08 3.08
C ALA A 16 -18.82 -14.25 2.49
N ALA A 17 -18.49 -13.32 1.60
CA ALA A 17 -19.47 -12.40 1.01
C ALA A 17 -20.30 -13.03 -0.10
N GLY A 18 -19.73 -13.99 -0.85
CA GLY A 18 -20.44 -14.62 -1.98
C GLY A 18 -20.87 -13.57 -3.01
N ASP A 19 -22.16 -13.57 -3.33
CA ASP A 19 -22.72 -12.65 -4.34
C ASP A 19 -22.63 -11.18 -3.94
N ARG A 20 -22.38 -10.89 -2.67
CA ARG A 20 -22.24 -9.51 -2.18
C ARG A 20 -20.86 -8.94 -2.36
N PHE A 21 -19.89 -9.74 -2.79
CA PHE A 21 -18.50 -9.29 -2.92
C PHE A 21 -18.37 -8.04 -3.79
N ASP A 22 -19.09 -7.98 -4.91
CA ASP A 22 -19.04 -6.84 -5.83
C ASP A 22 -19.58 -5.53 -5.22
N GLN A 23 -20.32 -5.64 -4.13
CA GLN A 23 -20.86 -4.46 -3.42
C GLN A 23 -19.90 -3.92 -2.36
N LEU A 24 -18.82 -4.62 -2.08
CA LEU A 24 -17.85 -4.23 -1.07
C LEU A 24 -16.84 -3.26 -1.65
N GLU A 25 -16.42 -2.30 -0.83
CA GLU A 25 -15.38 -1.36 -1.16
C GLU A 25 -14.16 -1.67 -0.29
N PHE A 26 -12.98 -1.74 -0.92
CA PHE A 26 -11.73 -1.95 -0.23
C PHE A 26 -10.93 -0.65 -0.17
N ASN A 27 -10.48 -0.33 1.02
CA ASN A 27 -9.70 0.87 1.29
C ASN A 27 -8.28 0.50 1.68
N ALA A 28 -7.34 1.35 1.36
CA ALA A 28 -5.97 1.25 1.85
C ALA A 28 -5.53 2.60 2.42
N TYR A 29 -4.66 2.53 3.40
CA TYR A 29 -4.02 3.71 3.98
C TYR A 29 -2.62 3.34 4.44
N PRO A 30 -1.69 4.32 4.50
CA PRO A 30 -0.36 4.05 4.99
C PRO A 30 -0.39 3.64 6.46
N SER A 31 0.39 2.63 6.80
CA SER A 31 0.57 2.25 8.18
C SER A 31 2.05 2.36 8.57
N GLY A 32 2.31 2.69 9.81
CA GLY A 32 3.66 2.82 10.37
C GLY A 32 4.53 3.82 9.61
N GLY A 33 4.54 5.04 9.79
CA GLY A 33 5.43 6.03 9.18
C GLY A 33 4.85 6.84 8.03
N GLY A 34 3.61 6.58 7.63
CA GLY A 34 2.91 7.40 6.65
C GLY A 34 3.42 7.31 5.22
N VAL A 35 2.91 8.21 4.36
CA VAL A 35 3.39 8.32 2.98
C VAL A 35 4.73 9.06 2.94
N VAL A 36 5.66 8.57 2.13
CA VAL A 36 6.98 9.21 1.94
C VAL A 36 7.22 9.42 0.45
N VAL A 37 7.34 10.68 0.05
CA VAL A 37 7.71 11.04 -1.31
C VAL A 37 9.23 11.15 -1.38
N THR A 38 9.84 10.30 -2.18
CA THR A 38 11.29 10.24 -2.30
C THR A 38 11.70 9.67 -3.65
N ASP A 39 12.87 10.08 -4.13
CA ASP A 39 13.49 9.47 -5.31
C ASP A 39 14.31 8.23 -4.95
N ASP A 40 14.52 7.97 -3.66
CA ASP A 40 15.24 6.80 -3.17
C ASP A 40 14.30 5.88 -2.37
N ALA A 41 13.37 5.26 -3.09
CA ALA A 41 12.37 4.39 -2.46
C ALA A 41 13.01 3.19 -1.76
N ARG A 42 14.04 2.59 -2.36
CA ARG A 42 14.69 1.41 -1.76
C ARG A 42 15.44 1.76 -0.48
N GLY A 43 16.10 2.90 -0.43
CA GLY A 43 16.77 3.37 0.79
C GLY A 43 15.78 3.63 1.92
N GLU A 44 14.65 4.27 1.62
CA GLU A 44 13.60 4.50 2.60
C GLU A 44 12.95 3.19 3.05
N ALA A 45 12.71 2.27 2.12
CA ALA A 45 12.16 0.95 2.46
C ALA A 45 13.12 0.15 3.33
N THR A 46 14.43 0.26 3.12
CA THR A 46 15.43 -0.38 3.96
C THR A 46 15.34 0.12 5.40
N ARG A 47 15.22 1.43 5.58
CA ARG A 47 15.02 2.02 6.93
C ARG A 47 13.72 1.51 7.55
N ARG A 48 12.67 1.38 6.75
CA ARG A 48 11.37 0.88 7.21
C ARG A 48 11.44 -0.58 7.64
N THR A 49 12.15 -1.45 6.92
CA THR A 49 12.33 -2.85 7.32
C THR A 49 13.02 -2.96 8.67
N GLU A 50 14.03 -2.13 8.92
CA GLU A 50 14.73 -2.11 10.20
C GLU A 50 13.82 -1.65 11.34
N ALA A 51 13.02 -0.61 11.10
CA ALA A 51 12.08 -0.10 12.09
C ALA A 51 11.02 -1.16 12.45
N ILE A 52 10.50 -1.85 11.46
CA ILE A 52 9.52 -2.93 11.67
C ILE A 52 10.14 -4.05 12.50
N ARG A 53 11.36 -4.45 12.18
CA ARG A 53 12.05 -5.50 12.92
C ARG A 53 12.26 -5.13 14.38
N ARG A 54 12.67 -3.89 14.66
CA ARG A 54 12.88 -3.41 16.03
C ARG A 54 11.58 -3.34 16.83
N GLN A 55 10.49 -2.92 16.20
CA GLN A 55 9.22 -2.73 16.89
C GLN A 55 8.43 -4.01 17.11
N SER A 56 8.47 -4.92 16.15
CA SER A 56 7.61 -6.11 16.15
C SER A 56 8.37 -7.43 16.06
N GLY A 57 9.67 -7.40 15.77
CA GLY A 57 10.45 -8.62 15.54
C GLY A 57 10.16 -9.28 14.19
N VAL A 58 9.31 -8.70 13.36
CA VAL A 58 8.98 -9.26 12.05
C VAL A 58 10.05 -8.88 11.05
N GLU A 59 10.56 -9.88 10.34
CA GLU A 59 11.55 -9.68 9.28
C GLU A 59 10.86 -9.67 7.91
N LEU A 60 11.01 -8.55 7.20
CA LEU A 60 10.50 -8.37 5.84
C LEU A 60 11.65 -7.97 4.93
N THR A 61 11.57 -8.39 3.68
CA THR A 61 12.52 -7.91 2.66
C THR A 61 12.12 -6.51 2.21
N VAL A 62 13.06 -5.81 1.58
CA VAL A 62 12.78 -4.49 0.99
C VAL A 62 11.68 -4.60 -0.05
N ASP A 63 11.68 -5.64 -0.88
CA ASP A 63 10.65 -5.85 -1.88
C ASP A 63 9.29 -6.11 -1.25
N GLU A 64 9.21 -6.89 -0.18
CA GLU A 64 7.95 -7.11 0.54
C GLU A 64 7.40 -5.81 1.12
N VAL A 65 8.26 -4.94 1.64
CA VAL A 65 7.84 -3.63 2.14
C VAL A 65 7.32 -2.76 0.99
N LEU A 66 8.05 -2.67 -0.12
CA LEU A 66 7.64 -1.85 -1.25
C LEU A 66 6.34 -2.35 -1.92
N GLU A 67 6.11 -3.65 -1.93
CA GLU A 67 4.91 -4.25 -2.53
C GLU A 67 3.69 -4.23 -1.60
N SER A 68 3.90 -3.95 -0.32
CA SER A 68 2.81 -3.97 0.66
C SER A 68 1.74 -2.93 0.32
N PRO A 69 0.44 -3.31 0.35
CA PRO A 69 -0.65 -2.35 0.19
C PRO A 69 -0.75 -1.31 1.32
N HIS A 70 0.00 -1.48 2.38
CA HIS A 70 0.02 -0.58 3.53
C HIS A 70 1.20 0.38 3.52
N VAL A 71 2.05 0.32 2.50
CA VAL A 71 3.28 1.12 2.41
C VAL A 71 3.24 1.98 1.15
N PHE A 72 3.42 3.29 1.32
CA PHE A 72 3.38 4.26 0.24
C PHE A 72 4.67 5.07 0.24
N ILE A 73 5.68 4.52 -0.40
CA ILE A 73 7.03 5.09 -0.48
C ILE A 73 7.43 5.16 -1.95
N GLY A 74 7.79 6.32 -2.42
CA GLY A 74 8.30 6.48 -3.79
C GLY A 74 8.18 7.88 -4.31
N SER A 75 8.51 8.05 -5.60
CA SER A 75 8.25 9.30 -6.31
C SER A 75 6.74 9.50 -6.49
N VAL A 76 6.32 10.69 -6.87
CA VAL A 76 4.92 10.95 -7.17
C VAL A 76 4.43 10.01 -8.27
N ASP A 77 5.20 9.83 -9.34
CA ASP A 77 4.85 8.90 -10.42
C ASP A 77 4.78 7.46 -9.91
N GLY A 78 5.72 7.05 -9.06
CA GLY A 78 5.72 5.72 -8.45
C GLY A 78 4.51 5.48 -7.55
N LEU A 79 4.12 6.47 -6.77
CA LEU A 79 2.92 6.40 -5.92
C LEU A 79 1.64 6.31 -6.75
N ALA A 80 1.56 7.07 -7.85
CA ALA A 80 0.43 6.98 -8.77
C ALA A 80 0.33 5.59 -9.39
N GLU A 81 1.46 5.02 -9.82
CA GLU A 81 1.50 3.66 -10.36
C GLU A 81 1.08 2.64 -9.32
N LYS A 82 1.52 2.82 -8.08
CA LYS A 82 1.09 1.94 -6.97
C LYS A 82 -0.43 1.97 -6.79
N CYS A 83 -1.04 3.12 -6.87
CA CYS A 83 -2.50 3.22 -6.78
C CYS A 83 -3.18 2.40 -7.88
N ARG A 84 -2.67 2.45 -9.11
CA ARG A 84 -3.20 1.66 -10.22
C ARG A 84 -3.03 0.16 -9.98
N GLU A 85 -1.85 -0.26 -9.52
CA GLU A 85 -1.58 -1.66 -9.20
C GLU A 85 -2.47 -2.19 -8.09
N LEU A 86 -2.69 -1.42 -7.05
CA LEU A 86 -3.58 -1.82 -5.95
C LEU A 86 -5.01 -2.02 -6.43
N ARG A 87 -5.46 -1.17 -7.34
CA ARG A 87 -6.78 -1.30 -7.94
C ARG A 87 -6.87 -2.56 -8.80
N GLU A 88 -5.89 -2.77 -9.67
CA GLU A 88 -5.89 -3.91 -10.59
C GLU A 88 -5.70 -5.24 -9.88
N ARG A 89 -4.78 -5.29 -8.92
CA ARG A 89 -4.41 -6.52 -8.24
C ARG A 89 -5.38 -6.91 -7.12
N PHE A 90 -5.84 -5.93 -6.34
CA PHE A 90 -6.61 -6.18 -5.12
C PHE A 90 -8.02 -5.62 -5.16
N GLY A 91 -8.38 -4.86 -6.17
CA GLY A 91 -9.67 -4.17 -6.19
C GLY A 91 -9.78 -3.04 -5.17
N ILE A 92 -8.64 -2.51 -4.70
CA ILE A 92 -8.63 -1.38 -3.77
C ILE A 92 -8.90 -0.11 -4.57
N THR A 93 -10.03 0.52 -4.28
CA THR A 93 -10.50 1.70 -5.04
C THR A 93 -10.48 3.00 -4.24
N SER A 94 -10.27 2.91 -2.93
CA SER A 94 -10.18 4.08 -2.06
C SER A 94 -8.87 4.06 -1.32
N ILE A 95 -8.07 5.09 -1.50
CA ILE A 95 -6.75 5.20 -0.87
C ILE A 95 -6.69 6.54 -0.14
N MET A 96 -6.38 6.47 1.15
CA MET A 96 -6.21 7.66 1.98
C MET A 96 -4.73 7.88 2.20
N LEU A 97 -4.22 9.02 1.77
CA LEU A 97 -2.84 9.42 2.08
C LEU A 97 -2.87 10.45 3.22
N ASP A 98 -1.94 10.31 4.12
CA ASP A 98 -1.86 11.13 5.33
C ASP A 98 -1.10 12.45 5.16
N ASP A 99 -0.67 12.75 3.93
CA ASP A 99 0.00 13.99 3.57
C ASP A 99 -0.80 14.66 2.44
N TYR A 100 -1.31 15.86 2.71
CA TYR A 100 -2.16 16.56 1.76
C TYR A 100 -1.44 16.90 0.45
N ASP A 101 -0.20 17.39 0.53
CA ASP A 101 0.56 17.77 -0.66
C ASP A 101 0.89 16.55 -1.52
N ALA A 102 1.26 15.43 -0.88
CA ALA A 102 1.50 14.18 -1.58
C ALA A 102 0.22 13.68 -2.26
N ALA A 103 -0.90 13.71 -1.56
CA ALA A 103 -2.19 13.29 -2.11
C ALA A 103 -2.56 14.11 -3.34
N GLU A 104 -2.44 15.43 -3.26
CA GLU A 104 -2.74 16.32 -4.37
C GLU A 104 -1.86 16.03 -5.59
N ALA A 105 -0.56 15.87 -5.38
CA ALA A 105 0.38 15.56 -6.46
C ALA A 105 0.07 14.21 -7.12
N VAL A 106 -0.28 13.19 -6.33
CA VAL A 106 -0.64 11.87 -6.86
C VAL A 106 -1.94 11.93 -7.66
N ILE A 107 -2.95 12.65 -7.16
CA ILE A 107 -4.23 12.85 -7.86
C ILE A 107 -3.99 13.47 -9.25
N GLU A 108 -3.13 14.47 -9.33
CA GLU A 108 -2.80 15.09 -10.61
C GLU A 108 -2.20 14.10 -11.61
N ARG A 109 -1.40 13.15 -11.15
CA ARG A 109 -0.81 12.10 -11.99
C ARG A 109 -1.83 11.04 -12.42
N LEU A 110 -2.90 10.86 -11.66
CA LEU A 110 -3.95 9.86 -11.95
C LEU A 110 -5.03 10.38 -12.91
N ARG A 111 -5.06 11.66 -13.14
CA ARG A 111 -6.03 12.27 -14.07
C ARG A 111 -5.74 12.00 -15.53
#